data_8fdd053014a1f5f299ddacd4deb5fb4e
#
_entry.id   8fdd053014a1f5f299ddacd4deb5fb4e
#
_cell.length_a   1.000
_cell.length_b   1.000
_cell.length_c   1.000
_cell.angle_alpha   90.00
_cell.angle_beta   90.00
_cell.angle_gamma   90.00
#
_symmetry.space_group_name_H-M   'P 1'
#
loop_
_entity.id
_entity.type
_entity.pdbx_description
1 polymer ?
#
loop_
_entity_poly.entity_id
_entity_poly.type
_entity_poly.pdbx_seq_one_letter_code
_entity_poly.pdbx_strand_id
1 'polypeptide(L)'
;MRRVRGVAALAGALLVTTAVSGCFAEPSPLPTVRDFLVAWQNGNYSGAAKQTNGDRKAVAGALESLPGQLDLASLHLALGHVRKDGDDATAQFEVRVDLGDNGPPWDYGSQMHLHRSGGNWKVVWDPSIIHPKLGKGQRLAVVTETPQRAYIQDSKGRALTKKTKVEIFGVLPGQLPKPDATLDRLSKITHLDKDRVLGRVRSAPPQEFLPLVTLQLPDQAGEAAQLLQVPGVQARTRYLQIAPSAAGDVVGQLGPATAVLLQQVGAPYQPGDTIGVSGLQVLDQRRLAGTPTVKVVAQSPSGAGRQVLYELRGALSEPVRTTVDHRVEVAAEKALKSVHAPASLAAVHQATGEVLAAADHQTDGKNLAFEGRYPPGMTFSMVTTQALLGYHQKLGAAVPCPPTYKVGDQTFHGSSSRGSTFSANFVRSCPTAFASLYRSLAYQDLRTSASRFGIGVPWTLPLPTFSGSVPPPANDAELAASMVGQGHIEVSPLSMALAAATVESGTWKPPSLIRDPSTPQTIQPRSLDSDSISALLPLLRSSVKSGPAKAANLSGSPVSGVMAQVPYGSGKTVSWFVGFQGNVAFALAVEGKVNAAAVAAKFLKGVAG
;
A
#
# COMPACT_ATOMS: atom_id res chain seq x y z
N MET A 1 92.55 28.89 -18.14
CA MET A 1 93.95 28.53 -18.60
C MET A 1 93.84 27.65 -19.84
N ARG A 2 94.55 28.07 -20.89
CA ARG A 2 94.95 27.37 -22.13
C ARG A 2 93.81 26.90 -23.05
N ARG A 3 93.52 27.59 -24.18
CA ARG A 3 94.27 27.72 -25.46
C ARG A 3 94.74 26.36 -25.97
N VAL A 4 94.34 25.91 -27.21
CA VAL A 4 94.91 26.34 -28.50
C VAL A 4 94.12 25.62 -29.65
N ARG A 5 93.71 26.31 -30.69
CA ARG A 5 94.00 26.27 -32.14
C ARG A 5 93.90 24.85 -32.77
N GLY A 6 93.15 24.61 -33.80
CA GLY A 6 92.86 25.31 -35.05
C GLY A 6 93.31 24.37 -36.17
N VAL A 7 92.55 24.18 -37.22
CA VAL A 7 93.03 24.09 -38.62
C VAL A 7 91.78 23.84 -39.52
N ALA A 8 91.63 24.65 -40.53
CA ALA A 8 90.69 24.55 -41.61
C ALA A 8 91.14 23.52 -42.67
N ALA A 9 90.14 22.87 -43.28
CA ALA A 9 90.35 22.32 -44.63
C ALA A 9 88.99 22.32 -45.36
N LEU A 10 89.01 22.94 -46.50
CA LEU A 10 87.95 22.98 -47.55
C LEU A 10 87.73 21.56 -48.15
N ALA A 11 86.50 21.24 -48.53
CA ALA A 11 86.10 20.93 -49.92
C ALA A 11 84.86 20.00 -49.92
N GLY A 12 83.95 20.26 -50.82
CA GLY A 12 83.05 19.26 -51.37
C GLY A 12 81.57 19.53 -51.19
N ALA A 13 81.00 20.46 -51.99
CA ALA A 13 79.62 20.57 -52.17
C ALA A 13 79.08 19.37 -52.97
N LEU A 14 78.33 18.49 -52.29
CA LEU A 14 77.44 17.53 -52.98
C LEU A 14 75.97 17.91 -52.59
N LEU A 15 75.25 18.53 -53.55
CA LEU A 15 73.82 18.73 -53.48
C LEU A 15 73.13 17.35 -53.62
N VAL A 16 72.73 16.78 -52.47
CA VAL A 16 71.74 15.69 -52.47
C VAL A 16 70.34 16.34 -52.34
N THR A 17 69.65 16.42 -53.49
CA THR A 17 68.22 16.71 -53.56
C THR A 17 67.51 15.50 -52.99
N THR A 18 67.21 15.48 -51.67
CA THR A 18 66.26 14.58 -51.10
C THR A 18 64.88 15.02 -51.58
N ALA A 19 64.29 14.31 -52.52
CA ALA A 19 62.89 14.34 -52.84
C ALA A 19 62.14 13.96 -51.53
N VAL A 20 61.60 14.93 -50.82
CA VAL A 20 60.61 14.71 -49.77
C VAL A 20 59.32 14.24 -50.51
N SER A 21 59.23 12.92 -50.69
CA SER A 21 57.93 12.29 -50.99
C SER A 21 57.04 12.51 -49.80
N GLY A 22 56.30 13.61 -49.78
CA GLY A 22 55.24 13.84 -48.83
C GLY A 22 54.21 12.73 -48.98
N CYS A 23 54.28 11.71 -48.13
CA CYS A 23 53.19 10.79 -47.96
C CYS A 23 52.00 11.65 -47.47
N PHE A 24 51.15 12.11 -48.41
CA PHE A 24 49.81 12.58 -48.03
C PHE A 24 49.11 11.37 -47.44
N ALA A 25 49.09 11.29 -46.10
CA ALA A 25 48.27 10.29 -45.42
C ALA A 25 46.83 10.41 -45.92
N GLU A 26 46.31 9.33 -46.48
CA GLU A 26 44.91 9.34 -46.93
C GLU A 26 44.00 9.82 -45.81
N PRO A 27 43.04 10.73 -46.13
CA PRO A 27 42.12 11.22 -45.13
C PRO A 27 41.42 10.07 -44.38
N SER A 28 41.53 10.08 -43.06
CA SER A 28 40.89 9.08 -42.18
C SER A 28 39.37 9.38 -42.05
N PRO A 29 38.48 8.37 -42.04
CA PRO A 29 37.07 8.56 -41.73
C PRO A 29 36.82 8.92 -40.24
N LEU A 30 37.77 8.65 -39.35
CA LEU A 30 37.64 8.77 -37.91
C LEU A 30 37.20 10.17 -37.41
N PRO A 31 37.75 11.31 -37.93
CA PRO A 31 37.27 12.63 -37.52
C PRO A 31 35.79 12.83 -37.84
N THR A 32 35.32 12.46 -39.05
CA THR A 32 33.90 12.59 -39.45
C THR A 32 32.97 11.78 -38.55
N VAL A 33 33.38 10.55 -38.17
CA VAL A 33 32.62 9.70 -37.24
C VAL A 33 32.53 10.33 -35.87
N ARG A 34 33.65 10.78 -35.31
CA ARG A 34 33.69 11.44 -34.00
C ARG A 34 32.84 12.71 -33.98
N ASP A 35 33.01 13.57 -34.98
CA ASP A 35 32.25 14.82 -35.08
C ASP A 35 30.75 14.58 -35.19
N PHE A 36 30.33 13.54 -35.93
CA PHE A 36 28.94 13.13 -35.99
C PHE A 36 28.40 12.67 -34.65
N LEU A 37 29.07 11.72 -33.98
CA LEU A 37 28.61 11.15 -32.72
C LEU A 37 28.61 12.19 -31.58
N VAL A 38 29.68 12.99 -31.46
CA VAL A 38 29.78 14.04 -30.46
C VAL A 38 28.72 15.13 -30.69
N ALA A 39 28.51 15.57 -31.95
CA ALA A 39 27.48 16.55 -32.25
C ALA A 39 26.08 16.01 -31.92
N TRP A 40 25.79 14.75 -32.28
CA TRP A 40 24.51 14.11 -31.96
C TRP A 40 24.30 14.02 -30.45
N GLN A 41 25.26 13.44 -29.70
CA GLN A 41 25.15 13.29 -28.25
C GLN A 41 24.95 14.64 -27.51
N ASN A 42 25.60 15.70 -27.98
CA ASN A 42 25.52 17.03 -27.37
C ASN A 42 24.31 17.87 -27.86
N GLY A 43 23.39 17.30 -28.64
CA GLY A 43 22.21 18.01 -29.14
C GLY A 43 22.51 19.00 -30.29
N ASN A 44 23.73 19.00 -30.85
CA ASN A 44 24.06 19.79 -32.03
C ASN A 44 23.66 19.05 -33.30
N TYR A 45 22.34 18.88 -33.50
CA TYR A 45 21.79 18.09 -34.59
C TYR A 45 22.14 18.65 -35.96
N SER A 46 22.22 19.98 -36.10
CA SER A 46 22.67 20.63 -37.33
C SER A 46 24.14 20.36 -37.65
N GLY A 47 24.98 20.27 -36.59
CA GLY A 47 26.38 19.89 -36.69
C GLY A 47 26.55 18.42 -37.11
N ALA A 48 25.76 17.51 -36.53
CA ALA A 48 25.71 16.11 -36.94
C ALA A 48 25.27 15.95 -38.40
N ALA A 49 24.19 16.65 -38.81
CA ALA A 49 23.69 16.60 -40.17
C ALA A 49 24.70 17.09 -41.22
N LYS A 50 25.59 18.04 -40.88
CA LYS A 50 26.69 18.49 -41.77
C LYS A 50 27.68 17.39 -42.09
N GLN A 51 27.83 16.39 -41.22
CA GLN A 51 28.74 15.24 -41.43
C GLN A 51 28.15 14.19 -42.38
N THR A 52 26.87 14.31 -42.75
CA THR A 52 26.17 13.32 -43.62
C THR A 52 26.03 13.79 -45.06
N ASN A 53 25.70 12.85 -45.95
CA ASN A 53 25.31 13.11 -47.36
C ASN A 53 23.79 13.32 -47.52
N GLY A 54 22.99 13.15 -46.46
CA GLY A 54 21.53 13.33 -46.48
C GLY A 54 21.09 14.80 -46.50
N ASP A 55 19.79 15.02 -46.74
CA ASP A 55 19.22 16.37 -46.58
C ASP A 55 19.40 16.87 -45.15
N ARG A 56 20.10 17.99 -45.01
CA ARG A 56 20.49 18.51 -43.68
C ARG A 56 19.32 18.77 -42.76
N LYS A 57 18.20 19.27 -43.30
CA LYS A 57 17.02 19.59 -42.48
C LYS A 57 16.31 18.30 -42.06
N ALA A 58 16.19 17.33 -42.95
CA ALA A 58 15.58 16.05 -42.63
C ALA A 58 16.41 15.25 -41.62
N VAL A 59 17.73 15.21 -41.76
CA VAL A 59 18.64 14.53 -40.84
C VAL A 59 18.61 15.20 -39.44
N ALA A 60 18.76 16.52 -39.39
CA ALA A 60 18.69 17.25 -38.14
C ALA A 60 17.35 17.04 -37.41
N GLY A 61 16.23 17.11 -38.14
CA GLY A 61 14.89 16.88 -37.59
C GLY A 61 14.68 15.44 -37.11
N ALA A 62 15.24 14.45 -37.79
CA ALA A 62 15.18 13.05 -37.33
C ALA A 62 15.91 12.86 -35.98
N LEU A 63 17.11 13.43 -35.86
CA LEU A 63 17.90 13.36 -34.60
C LEU A 63 17.28 14.21 -33.48
N GLU A 64 16.77 15.41 -33.81
CA GLU A 64 16.14 16.33 -32.85
C GLU A 64 14.83 15.77 -32.26
N SER A 65 14.08 15.01 -33.03
CA SER A 65 12.83 14.39 -32.57
C SER A 65 13.02 13.21 -31.62
N LEU A 66 14.20 12.61 -31.58
CA LEU A 66 14.49 11.37 -30.84
C LEU A 66 14.31 11.53 -29.32
N PRO A 67 14.81 12.60 -28.65
CA PRO A 67 14.58 12.79 -27.22
C PRO A 67 13.10 12.82 -26.85
N GLY A 68 12.27 13.49 -27.65
CA GLY A 68 10.82 13.51 -27.42
C GLY A 68 10.12 12.18 -27.69
N GLN A 69 10.57 11.42 -28.73
CA GLN A 69 9.99 10.13 -29.07
C GLN A 69 10.27 9.04 -28.03
N LEU A 70 11.31 9.19 -27.24
CA LEU A 70 11.71 8.22 -26.21
C LEU A 70 11.48 8.71 -24.77
N ASP A 71 11.06 9.96 -24.58
CA ASP A 71 11.06 10.61 -23.27
C ASP A 71 12.43 10.46 -22.57
N LEU A 72 13.47 10.87 -23.30
CA LEU A 72 14.85 10.51 -23.06
C LEU A 72 15.42 11.28 -21.87
N ALA A 73 15.92 10.59 -20.85
CA ALA A 73 16.66 11.19 -19.75
C ALA A 73 18.13 11.42 -20.11
N SER A 74 18.78 10.47 -20.78
CA SER A 74 20.14 10.63 -21.30
C SER A 74 20.44 9.73 -22.49
N LEU A 75 21.42 10.15 -23.33
CA LEU A 75 21.94 9.39 -24.47
C LEU A 75 23.47 9.40 -24.41
N HIS A 76 24.07 8.22 -24.43
CA HIS A 76 25.52 8.04 -24.54
C HIS A 76 25.86 7.24 -25.79
N LEU A 77 26.84 7.75 -26.54
CA LEU A 77 27.34 7.14 -27.76
C LEU A 77 28.83 6.83 -27.59
N ALA A 78 29.19 5.55 -27.67
CA ALA A 78 30.57 5.12 -27.55
C ALA A 78 31.08 4.58 -28.89
N LEU A 79 32.09 5.22 -29.47
CA LEU A 79 32.71 4.75 -30.71
C LEU A 79 33.42 3.41 -30.46
N GLY A 80 33.05 2.43 -31.26
CA GLY A 80 33.72 1.13 -31.32
C GLY A 80 34.78 1.06 -32.44
N HIS A 81 34.62 0.11 -33.35
CA HIS A 81 35.58 -0.16 -34.42
C HIS A 81 35.22 0.58 -35.70
N VAL A 82 36.28 1.16 -36.36
CA VAL A 82 36.13 1.79 -37.67
C VAL A 82 36.98 0.98 -38.69
N ARG A 83 36.33 0.42 -39.71
CA ARG A 83 36.96 -0.31 -40.77
C ARG A 83 36.85 0.50 -42.06
N LYS A 84 38.02 0.79 -42.68
CA LYS A 84 38.14 1.46 -43.99
C LYS A 84 38.34 0.41 -45.09
N ASP A 85 37.69 0.61 -46.21
CA ASP A 85 37.82 -0.19 -47.43
C ASP A 85 37.76 0.73 -48.67
N GLY A 86 38.95 1.18 -49.13
CA GLY A 86 39.06 2.16 -50.20
C GLY A 86 38.38 3.50 -49.87
N ASP A 87 37.41 3.90 -50.69
CA ASP A 87 36.59 5.10 -50.53
C ASP A 87 35.35 4.87 -49.66
N ASP A 88 35.17 3.66 -49.12
CA ASP A 88 34.08 3.31 -48.20
C ASP A 88 34.65 3.00 -46.81
N ALA A 89 33.82 3.22 -45.80
CA ALA A 89 34.12 2.83 -44.44
C ALA A 89 32.86 2.45 -43.67
N THR A 90 33.02 1.60 -42.64
CA THR A 90 31.96 1.26 -41.69
C THR A 90 32.46 1.56 -40.29
N ALA A 91 31.68 2.31 -39.52
CA ALA A 91 31.93 2.58 -38.13
C ALA A 91 30.85 1.91 -37.26
N GLN A 92 31.28 1.10 -36.32
CA GLN A 92 30.44 0.51 -35.29
C GLN A 92 30.48 1.39 -34.02
N PHE A 93 29.37 1.52 -33.34
CA PHE A 93 29.27 2.26 -32.09
C PHE A 93 28.18 1.67 -31.18
N GLU A 94 28.35 1.87 -29.89
CA GLU A 94 27.38 1.48 -28.88
C GLU A 94 26.51 2.67 -28.51
N VAL A 95 25.23 2.40 -28.31
CA VAL A 95 24.21 3.37 -27.91
C VAL A 95 23.63 2.93 -26.57
N ARG A 96 23.70 3.82 -25.59
CA ARG A 96 23.09 3.66 -24.28
C ARG A 96 22.01 4.71 -24.11
N VAL A 97 20.78 4.27 -23.90
CA VAL A 97 19.57 5.09 -23.75
C VAL A 97 19.02 4.92 -22.33
N ASP A 98 18.87 6.03 -21.61
CA ASP A 98 18.17 6.08 -20.34
C ASP A 98 16.78 6.67 -20.56
N LEU A 99 15.74 5.88 -20.30
CA LEU A 99 14.34 6.28 -20.44
C LEU A 99 13.77 6.98 -19.17
N GLY A 100 14.56 7.16 -18.11
CA GLY A 100 14.17 7.90 -16.92
C GLY A 100 13.26 7.16 -15.93
N ASP A 101 12.88 5.93 -16.19
CA ASP A 101 11.93 5.17 -15.35
C ASP A 101 12.60 4.36 -14.21
N ASN A 102 13.80 4.76 -13.77
CA ASN A 102 14.62 4.03 -12.78
C ASN A 102 14.90 2.56 -13.16
N GLY A 103 14.74 2.22 -14.44
CA GLY A 103 15.08 0.91 -15.00
C GLY A 103 16.53 0.84 -15.46
N PRO A 104 17.01 -0.34 -15.86
CA PRO A 104 18.32 -0.46 -16.48
C PRO A 104 18.30 0.28 -17.83
N PRO A 105 19.43 0.92 -18.21
CA PRO A 105 19.54 1.57 -19.50
C PRO A 105 19.38 0.55 -20.64
N TRP A 106 18.82 1.00 -21.76
CA TRP A 106 18.73 0.22 -22.97
C TRP A 106 20.04 0.36 -23.77
N ASP A 107 20.82 -0.71 -23.84
CA ASP A 107 22.07 -0.78 -24.58
C ASP A 107 21.89 -1.55 -25.88
N TYR A 108 22.41 -1.01 -26.99
CA TYR A 108 22.46 -1.70 -28.27
C TYR A 108 23.60 -1.23 -29.14
N GLY A 109 24.08 -2.12 -30.02
CA GLY A 109 25.05 -1.78 -31.04
C GLY A 109 24.38 -1.20 -32.29
N SER A 110 25.00 -0.19 -32.87
CA SER A 110 24.62 0.36 -34.18
C SER A 110 25.84 0.56 -35.06
N GLN A 111 25.59 0.85 -36.32
CA GLN A 111 26.65 1.11 -37.32
C GLN A 111 26.26 2.21 -38.30
N MET A 112 27.26 2.86 -38.85
CA MET A 112 27.10 3.82 -39.92
C MET A 112 28.07 3.51 -41.05
N HIS A 113 27.59 3.68 -42.27
CA HIS A 113 28.43 3.64 -43.46
C HIS A 113 28.89 5.03 -43.83
N LEU A 114 30.14 5.16 -44.33
CA LEU A 114 30.71 6.40 -44.80
C LEU A 114 31.22 6.19 -46.23
N HIS A 115 31.12 7.25 -47.00
CA HIS A 115 31.68 7.29 -48.34
C HIS A 115 32.53 8.55 -48.52
N ARG A 116 33.68 8.43 -49.21
CA ARG A 116 34.58 9.52 -49.52
C ARG A 116 34.27 10.07 -50.91
N SER A 117 33.95 11.35 -50.98
CA SER A 117 33.69 12.06 -52.24
C SER A 117 34.41 13.39 -52.22
N GLY A 118 35.15 13.72 -53.27
CA GLY A 118 35.92 14.97 -53.38
C GLY A 118 36.92 15.16 -52.24
N GLY A 119 37.54 14.08 -51.73
CA GLY A 119 38.54 14.10 -50.67
C GLY A 119 37.94 14.17 -49.24
N ASN A 120 36.64 14.33 -49.09
CA ASN A 120 35.97 14.44 -47.79
C ASN A 120 35.11 13.20 -47.50
N TRP A 121 35.20 12.68 -46.25
CA TRP A 121 34.33 11.63 -45.76
C TRP A 121 32.96 12.18 -45.37
N LYS A 122 31.90 11.43 -45.74
CA LYS A 122 30.52 11.74 -45.31
C LYS A 122 29.84 10.45 -44.83
N VAL A 123 29.06 10.58 -43.72
CA VAL A 123 28.18 9.51 -43.26
C VAL A 123 27.04 9.36 -44.26
N VAL A 124 26.85 8.15 -44.77
CA VAL A 124 25.70 7.81 -45.63
C VAL A 124 24.47 7.70 -44.75
N TRP A 125 23.61 8.71 -44.81
CA TRP A 125 22.47 8.79 -43.92
C TRP A 125 21.42 7.72 -44.20
N ASP A 126 21.10 6.95 -43.15
CA ASP A 126 19.98 6.02 -43.10
C ASP A 126 19.42 5.98 -41.67
N PRO A 127 18.07 5.87 -41.47
CA PRO A 127 17.50 5.77 -40.12
C PRO A 127 18.03 4.62 -39.26
N SER A 128 18.56 3.56 -39.91
CA SER A 128 19.22 2.44 -39.21
C SER A 128 20.45 2.85 -38.41
N ILE A 129 20.99 4.04 -38.61
CA ILE A 129 22.04 4.63 -37.79
C ILE A 129 21.50 4.90 -36.36
N ILE A 130 20.25 5.36 -36.26
CA ILE A 130 19.60 5.57 -34.94
C ILE A 130 19.38 4.21 -34.26
N HIS A 131 18.78 3.26 -34.97
CA HIS A 131 18.61 1.89 -34.50
C HIS A 131 18.58 0.92 -35.69
N PRO A 132 19.32 -0.22 -35.67
CA PRO A 132 19.46 -1.12 -36.81
C PRO A 132 18.15 -1.62 -37.45
N LYS A 133 17.07 -1.65 -36.67
CA LYS A 133 15.74 -2.08 -37.12
C LYS A 133 14.78 -0.91 -37.42
N LEU A 134 15.26 0.34 -37.44
CA LEU A 134 14.43 1.50 -37.78
C LEU A 134 14.43 1.71 -39.27
N GLY A 135 13.28 1.52 -39.93
CA GLY A 135 13.12 1.68 -41.37
C GLY A 135 12.81 3.13 -41.78
N LYS A 136 12.91 3.39 -43.09
CA LYS A 136 12.55 4.70 -43.69
C LYS A 136 11.08 5.03 -43.42
N GLY A 137 10.82 6.27 -42.99
CA GLY A 137 9.48 6.75 -42.66
C GLY A 137 8.90 6.22 -41.34
N GLN A 138 9.65 5.41 -40.61
CA GLN A 138 9.28 5.00 -39.22
C GLN A 138 9.76 6.01 -38.21
N ARG A 139 9.11 5.99 -37.05
CA ARG A 139 9.49 6.71 -35.82
C ARG A 139 9.58 5.75 -34.64
N LEU A 140 10.30 6.14 -33.62
CA LEU A 140 10.24 5.46 -32.34
C LEU A 140 9.04 5.95 -31.52
N ALA A 141 8.55 5.07 -30.65
CA ALA A 141 7.54 5.42 -29.65
C ALA A 141 7.70 4.53 -28.41
N VAL A 142 7.26 5.04 -27.27
CA VAL A 142 7.22 4.29 -26.01
C VAL A 142 5.78 3.87 -25.74
N VAL A 143 5.60 2.57 -25.50
CA VAL A 143 4.31 1.96 -25.15
C VAL A 143 4.43 1.45 -23.71
N THR A 144 3.58 1.96 -22.83
CA THR A 144 3.51 1.52 -21.44
C THR A 144 2.25 0.68 -21.23
N GLU A 145 2.43 -0.59 -20.92
CA GLU A 145 1.36 -1.54 -20.62
C GLU A 145 1.26 -1.73 -19.10
N THR A 146 0.27 -1.09 -18.48
CA THR A 146 0.03 -1.21 -17.04
C THR A 146 -0.82 -2.46 -16.75
N PRO A 147 -0.42 -3.37 -15.84
CA PRO A 147 -1.23 -4.51 -15.48
C PRO A 147 -2.54 -4.08 -14.83
N GLN A 148 -3.57 -4.89 -14.97
CA GLN A 148 -4.81 -4.66 -14.27
C GLN A 148 -4.58 -4.89 -12.77
N ARG A 149 -5.02 -3.94 -11.92
CA ARG A 149 -4.88 -4.06 -10.46
C ARG A 149 -5.56 -5.32 -9.94
N ALA A 150 -4.86 -6.10 -9.15
CA ALA A 150 -5.37 -7.29 -8.50
C ALA A 150 -6.30 -6.97 -7.33
N TYR A 151 -7.03 -7.96 -6.85
CA TYR A 151 -8.06 -7.80 -5.83
C TYR A 151 -7.56 -8.15 -4.43
N ILE A 152 -8.10 -7.45 -3.44
CA ILE A 152 -8.07 -7.91 -2.05
C ILE A 152 -9.22 -8.91 -1.91
N GLN A 153 -8.90 -10.10 -1.43
CA GLN A 153 -9.81 -11.24 -1.37
C GLN A 153 -10.14 -11.63 0.08
N ASP A 154 -11.33 -12.18 0.27
CA ASP A 154 -11.73 -12.83 1.51
C ASP A 154 -11.00 -14.19 1.71
N SER A 155 -11.28 -14.83 2.82
CA SER A 155 -10.70 -16.15 3.18
C SER A 155 -10.98 -17.25 2.16
N LYS A 156 -12.00 -17.08 1.31
CA LYS A 156 -12.45 -18.04 0.28
C LYS A 156 -12.04 -17.62 -1.14
N GLY A 157 -11.25 -16.55 -1.28
CA GLY A 157 -10.77 -16.05 -2.57
C GLY A 157 -11.78 -15.15 -3.31
N ARG A 158 -12.90 -14.74 -2.69
CA ARG A 158 -13.84 -13.80 -3.29
C ARG A 158 -13.35 -12.39 -3.08
N ALA A 159 -13.52 -11.53 -4.08
CA ALA A 159 -13.11 -10.13 -3.97
C ALA A 159 -13.93 -9.38 -2.89
N LEU A 160 -13.23 -8.64 -2.03
CA LEU A 160 -13.79 -7.71 -1.06
C LEU A 160 -14.04 -6.32 -1.66
N THR A 161 -13.90 -6.19 -2.97
CA THR A 161 -14.15 -4.98 -3.73
C THR A 161 -15.34 -5.17 -4.68
N LYS A 162 -16.00 -4.08 -5.04
CA LYS A 162 -17.14 -4.06 -5.98
C LYS A 162 -16.79 -3.34 -7.26
N LYS A 163 -17.52 -3.64 -8.33
CA LYS A 163 -17.44 -2.91 -9.60
C LYS A 163 -17.88 -1.47 -9.38
N THR A 164 -16.96 -0.55 -9.65
CA THR A 164 -17.17 0.89 -9.53
C THR A 164 -17.06 1.51 -10.91
N LYS A 165 -17.98 2.40 -11.27
CA LYS A 165 -17.89 3.17 -12.50
C LYS A 165 -16.74 4.16 -12.37
N VAL A 166 -15.83 4.12 -13.34
CA VAL A 166 -14.73 5.07 -13.45
C VAL A 166 -14.73 5.71 -14.81
N GLU A 167 -14.22 6.92 -14.89
CA GLU A 167 -13.90 7.58 -16.15
C GLU A 167 -12.39 7.74 -16.26
N ILE A 168 -11.84 7.19 -17.35
CA ILE A 168 -10.42 7.27 -17.71
C ILE A 168 -10.29 8.43 -18.67
N PHE A 169 -9.66 9.52 -18.22
CA PHE A 169 -9.35 10.68 -19.03
C PHE A 169 -7.96 10.51 -19.66
N GLY A 170 -7.87 10.88 -20.91
CA GLY A 170 -6.63 10.76 -21.68
C GLY A 170 -6.71 11.54 -22.97
N VAL A 171 -5.70 11.36 -23.81
CA VAL A 171 -5.54 12.09 -25.06
C VAL A 171 -5.16 11.14 -26.20
N LEU A 172 -5.40 11.59 -27.44
CA LEU A 172 -4.78 11.03 -28.63
C LEU A 172 -3.62 11.94 -29.02
N PRO A 173 -2.34 11.56 -28.82
CA PRO A 173 -1.21 12.49 -28.99
C PRO A 173 -1.15 13.13 -30.37
N GLY A 174 -1.48 12.39 -31.44
CA GLY A 174 -1.51 12.90 -32.81
C GLY A 174 -2.65 13.87 -33.13
N GLN A 175 -3.64 14.01 -32.25
CA GLN A 175 -4.80 14.89 -32.43
C GLN A 175 -4.79 16.09 -31.48
N LEU A 176 -3.74 16.26 -30.67
CA LEU A 176 -3.61 17.40 -29.75
C LEU A 176 -3.19 18.68 -30.49
N PRO A 177 -4.05 19.68 -30.59
CA PRO A 177 -3.74 20.88 -31.38
C PRO A 177 -2.66 21.77 -30.70
N LYS A 178 -2.62 21.79 -29.36
CA LYS A 178 -1.66 22.56 -28.55
C LYS A 178 -1.33 21.77 -27.28
N PRO A 179 -0.40 20.80 -27.34
CA PRO A 179 -0.10 19.94 -26.19
C PRO A 179 0.17 20.68 -24.90
N ASP A 180 1.04 21.69 -24.92
CA ASP A 180 1.42 22.45 -23.72
C ASP A 180 0.23 23.15 -23.05
N ALA A 181 -0.66 23.79 -23.82
CA ALA A 181 -1.83 24.48 -23.27
C ALA A 181 -2.90 23.51 -22.73
N THR A 182 -3.08 22.36 -23.39
CA THR A 182 -3.97 21.29 -22.91
C THR A 182 -3.46 20.73 -21.59
N LEU A 183 -2.17 20.42 -21.52
CA LEU A 183 -1.56 19.84 -20.34
C LEU A 183 -1.45 20.81 -19.17
N ASP A 184 -1.25 22.11 -19.40
CA ASP A 184 -1.33 23.15 -18.36
C ASP A 184 -2.70 23.12 -17.65
N ARG A 185 -3.79 23.02 -18.41
CA ARG A 185 -5.14 22.97 -17.84
C ARG A 185 -5.38 21.64 -17.11
N LEU A 186 -4.97 20.55 -17.71
CA LEU A 186 -5.10 19.21 -17.11
C LEU A 186 -4.36 19.13 -15.78
N SER A 187 -3.09 19.56 -15.73
CA SER A 187 -2.27 19.53 -14.52
C SER A 187 -2.86 20.40 -13.39
N LYS A 188 -3.47 21.54 -13.71
CA LYS A 188 -4.15 22.39 -12.71
C LYS A 188 -5.36 21.70 -12.07
N ILE A 189 -6.06 20.86 -12.81
CA ILE A 189 -7.24 20.13 -12.33
C ILE A 189 -6.81 18.88 -11.55
N THR A 190 -5.84 18.13 -12.07
CA THR A 190 -5.49 16.78 -11.58
C THR A 190 -4.26 16.76 -10.66
N HIS A 191 -3.53 17.87 -10.56
CA HIS A 191 -2.25 17.98 -9.86
C HIS A 191 -1.13 17.05 -10.39
N LEU A 192 -1.30 16.48 -11.61
CA LEU A 192 -0.25 15.73 -12.27
C LEU A 192 0.90 16.65 -12.69
N ASP A 193 2.13 16.14 -12.64
CA ASP A 193 3.30 16.87 -13.12
C ASP A 193 3.22 17.08 -14.64
N LYS A 194 3.24 18.35 -15.06
CA LYS A 194 3.07 18.73 -16.48
C LYS A 194 4.17 18.18 -17.37
N ASP A 195 5.43 18.31 -16.93
CA ASP A 195 6.58 17.95 -17.77
C ASP A 195 6.64 16.45 -18.00
N ARG A 196 6.34 15.66 -16.95
CA ARG A 196 6.19 14.22 -17.04
C ARG A 196 5.07 13.81 -18.01
N VAL A 197 3.89 14.43 -17.89
CA VAL A 197 2.76 14.11 -18.79
C VAL A 197 3.10 14.53 -20.21
N LEU A 198 3.81 15.63 -20.42
CA LEU A 198 4.26 16.09 -21.74
C LEU A 198 5.24 15.10 -22.37
N GLY A 199 6.21 14.58 -21.59
CA GLY A 199 7.13 13.51 -22.02
C GLY A 199 6.38 12.28 -22.49
N ARG A 200 5.44 11.79 -21.68
CA ARG A 200 4.58 10.65 -22.01
C ARG A 200 3.74 10.89 -23.27
N VAL A 201 3.18 12.08 -23.46
CA VAL A 201 2.40 12.44 -24.66
C VAL A 201 3.27 12.46 -25.91
N ARG A 202 4.49 13.01 -25.83
CA ARG A 202 5.42 13.10 -26.96
C ARG A 202 5.97 11.74 -27.38
N SER A 203 6.22 10.86 -26.42
CA SER A 203 6.79 9.53 -26.64
C SER A 203 5.75 8.48 -27.04
N ALA A 204 4.48 8.65 -26.68
CA ALA A 204 3.43 7.70 -27.00
C ALA A 204 3.14 7.59 -28.51
N PRO A 205 2.57 6.44 -28.98
CA PRO A 205 2.05 6.30 -30.31
C PRO A 205 0.98 7.36 -30.64
N PRO A 206 1.12 8.12 -31.74
CA PRO A 206 0.23 9.27 -32.00
C PRO A 206 -1.25 8.91 -32.14
N GLN A 207 -1.56 7.71 -32.63
CA GLN A 207 -2.92 7.26 -32.91
C GLN A 207 -3.56 6.43 -31.79
N GLU A 208 -2.86 6.25 -30.66
CA GLU A 208 -3.37 5.48 -29.55
C GLU A 208 -3.83 6.39 -28.41
N PHE A 209 -4.91 5.97 -27.76
CA PHE A 209 -5.38 6.66 -26.56
C PHE A 209 -4.40 6.46 -25.41
N LEU A 210 -3.80 7.54 -24.97
CA LEU A 210 -2.93 7.57 -23.80
C LEU A 210 -3.76 7.90 -22.56
N PRO A 211 -3.99 6.96 -21.63
CA PRO A 211 -4.64 7.24 -20.36
C PRO A 211 -3.74 8.09 -19.47
N LEU A 212 -4.30 9.13 -18.84
CA LEU A 212 -3.58 10.06 -17.98
C LEU A 212 -4.08 10.04 -16.54
N VAL A 213 -5.41 10.05 -16.34
CA VAL A 213 -6.03 10.04 -15.00
C VAL A 213 -7.29 9.17 -14.99
N THR A 214 -7.55 8.53 -13.84
CA THR A 214 -8.75 7.74 -13.61
C THR A 214 -9.53 8.33 -12.44
N LEU A 215 -10.79 8.72 -12.67
CA LEU A 215 -11.67 9.28 -11.65
C LEU A 215 -12.78 8.30 -11.29
N GLN A 216 -13.08 8.18 -9.99
CA GLN A 216 -14.17 7.35 -9.48
C GLN A 216 -15.46 8.16 -9.42
N LEU A 217 -16.55 7.61 -9.98
CA LEU A 217 -17.85 8.24 -9.95
C LEU A 217 -18.80 7.55 -8.95
N PRO A 218 -19.66 8.32 -8.24
CA PRO A 218 -19.94 9.76 -8.44
C PRO A 218 -19.03 10.73 -7.69
N ASP A 219 -18.15 10.25 -6.81
CA ASP A 219 -17.42 11.08 -5.82
C ASP A 219 -16.59 12.20 -6.47
N GLN A 220 -15.99 11.93 -7.64
CA GLN A 220 -15.18 12.90 -8.40
C GLN A 220 -15.88 13.48 -9.62
N ALA A 221 -17.21 13.56 -9.61
CA ALA A 221 -18.00 14.05 -10.75
C ALA A 221 -17.69 15.50 -11.12
N GLY A 222 -17.37 16.36 -10.16
CA GLY A 222 -17.01 17.75 -10.38
C GLY A 222 -15.69 17.90 -11.14
N GLU A 223 -14.68 17.13 -10.78
CA GLU A 223 -13.39 17.08 -11.46
C GLU A 223 -13.52 16.51 -12.88
N ALA A 224 -14.31 15.44 -13.02
CA ALA A 224 -14.63 14.86 -14.32
C ALA A 224 -15.29 15.87 -15.27
N ALA A 225 -16.23 16.67 -14.78
CA ALA A 225 -16.88 17.71 -15.57
C ALA A 225 -15.90 18.82 -16.02
N GLN A 226 -14.95 19.19 -15.20
CA GLN A 226 -13.90 20.16 -15.56
C GLN A 226 -12.97 19.59 -16.63
N LEU A 227 -12.57 18.32 -16.53
CA LEU A 227 -11.69 17.68 -17.51
C LEU A 227 -12.31 17.56 -18.89
N LEU A 228 -13.63 17.35 -18.98
CA LEU A 228 -14.37 17.33 -20.25
C LEU A 228 -14.35 18.70 -20.99
N GLN A 229 -14.08 19.80 -20.30
CA GLN A 229 -13.95 21.12 -20.90
C GLN A 229 -12.53 21.41 -21.41
N VAL A 230 -11.56 20.51 -21.20
CA VAL A 230 -10.18 20.70 -21.66
C VAL A 230 -10.06 20.23 -23.11
N PRO A 231 -9.70 21.10 -24.07
CA PRO A 231 -9.60 20.74 -25.47
C PRO A 231 -8.61 19.58 -25.72
N GLY A 232 -9.05 18.56 -26.45
CA GLY A 232 -8.25 17.39 -26.80
C GLY A 232 -8.25 16.28 -25.74
N VAL A 233 -8.82 16.52 -24.56
CA VAL A 233 -9.05 15.47 -23.55
C VAL A 233 -10.28 14.66 -23.94
N GLN A 234 -10.17 13.34 -23.82
CA GLN A 234 -11.25 12.38 -24.08
C GLN A 234 -11.47 11.54 -22.82
N ALA A 235 -12.72 11.13 -22.58
CA ALA A 235 -13.09 10.24 -21.49
C ALA A 235 -13.51 8.87 -22.02
N ARG A 236 -13.14 7.81 -21.31
CA ARG A 236 -13.57 6.42 -21.55
C ARG A 236 -14.14 5.82 -20.29
N THR A 237 -15.42 5.52 -20.29
CA THR A 237 -16.06 4.83 -19.17
C THR A 237 -15.58 3.39 -19.07
N ARG A 238 -15.25 2.98 -17.85
CA ARG A 238 -14.93 1.60 -17.47
C ARG A 238 -15.59 1.24 -16.13
N TYR A 239 -15.66 -0.05 -15.87
CA TYR A 239 -16.07 -0.59 -14.57
C TYR A 239 -14.87 -1.35 -14.01
N LEU A 240 -14.29 -0.83 -12.94
CA LEU A 240 -13.15 -1.45 -12.24
C LEU A 240 -13.59 -1.95 -10.88
N GLN A 241 -13.02 -3.05 -10.43
CA GLN A 241 -13.34 -3.65 -9.13
C GLN A 241 -12.40 -3.10 -8.05
N ILE A 242 -12.64 -1.86 -7.62
CA ILE A 242 -11.69 -1.08 -6.81
C ILE A 242 -12.26 -0.53 -5.50
N ALA A 243 -13.55 -0.19 -5.42
CA ALA A 243 -14.15 0.29 -4.18
C ALA A 243 -14.45 -0.87 -3.22
N PRO A 244 -14.33 -0.69 -1.91
CA PRO A 244 -14.71 -1.69 -0.93
C PRO A 244 -16.17 -2.11 -1.08
N SER A 245 -16.46 -3.40 -0.97
CA SER A 245 -17.81 -3.96 -0.89
C SER A 245 -18.14 -4.44 0.52
N ALA A 246 -17.11 -4.77 1.29
CA ALA A 246 -17.13 -5.15 2.70
C ALA A 246 -15.74 -4.88 3.30
N ALA A 247 -15.64 -4.81 4.62
CA ALA A 247 -14.39 -4.55 5.35
C ALA A 247 -13.67 -3.27 4.86
N GLY A 248 -14.42 -2.17 4.78
CA GLY A 248 -13.94 -0.93 4.17
C GLY A 248 -12.62 -0.43 4.74
N ASP A 249 -12.45 -0.45 6.05
CA ASP A 249 -11.26 0.03 6.75
C ASP A 249 -10.07 -0.94 6.62
N VAL A 250 -10.33 -2.24 6.42
CA VAL A 250 -9.30 -3.24 6.10
C VAL A 250 -8.86 -3.13 4.64
N VAL A 251 -9.82 -3.11 3.72
CA VAL A 251 -9.54 -3.01 2.28
C VAL A 251 -8.87 -1.68 1.95
N GLY A 252 -9.44 -0.59 2.41
CA GLY A 252 -8.98 0.76 2.10
C GLY A 252 -9.47 1.27 0.74
N GLN A 253 -9.01 2.46 0.38
CA GLN A 253 -9.45 3.20 -0.79
C GLN A 253 -8.30 3.53 -1.74
N LEU A 254 -8.65 3.86 -2.99
CA LEU A 254 -7.76 4.44 -3.98
C LEU A 254 -7.99 5.96 -4.05
N GLY A 255 -6.92 6.69 -4.29
CA GLY A 255 -6.97 8.14 -4.44
C GLY A 255 -5.66 8.69 -5.03
N PRO A 256 -5.53 10.02 -5.15
CA PRO A 256 -4.32 10.65 -5.68
C PRO A 256 -3.14 10.49 -4.72
N ALA A 257 -1.97 10.21 -5.28
CA ALA A 257 -0.72 10.13 -4.54
C ALA A 257 -0.33 11.51 -3.99
N THR A 258 -0.23 11.61 -2.66
CA THR A 258 0.32 12.78 -1.97
C THR A 258 1.81 12.59 -1.68
N ALA A 259 2.53 13.68 -1.35
CA ALA A 259 3.95 13.61 -1.01
C ALA A 259 4.23 12.64 0.15
N VAL A 260 3.37 12.57 1.16
CA VAL A 260 3.49 11.64 2.30
C VAL A 260 3.33 10.19 1.85
N LEU A 261 2.33 9.89 1.04
CA LEU A 261 2.10 8.54 0.52
C LEU A 261 3.22 8.09 -0.41
N LEU A 262 3.80 9.00 -1.20
CA LEU A 262 4.94 8.69 -2.07
C LEU A 262 6.19 8.29 -1.29
N GLN A 263 6.40 8.84 -0.09
CA GLN A 263 7.47 8.37 0.79
C GLN A 263 7.27 6.92 1.24
N GLN A 264 6.02 6.48 1.37
CA GLN A 264 5.68 5.13 1.80
C GLN A 264 5.73 4.12 0.64
N VAL A 265 5.13 4.45 -0.51
CA VAL A 265 5.04 3.52 -1.65
C VAL A 265 6.26 3.57 -2.57
N GLY A 266 6.97 4.70 -2.63
CA GLY A 266 8.17 4.90 -3.43
C GLY A 266 7.94 4.94 -4.94
N ALA A 267 9.05 4.91 -5.71
CA ALA A 267 8.99 4.84 -7.16
C ALA A 267 8.30 3.54 -7.65
N PRO A 268 7.63 3.55 -8.81
CA PRO A 268 7.65 4.60 -9.85
C PRO A 268 6.57 5.68 -9.71
N TYR A 269 5.82 5.68 -8.61
CA TYR A 269 4.67 6.58 -8.43
C TYR A 269 5.09 8.03 -8.24
N GLN A 270 4.23 8.96 -8.69
CA GLN A 270 4.44 10.40 -8.61
C GLN A 270 3.16 11.13 -8.15
N PRO A 271 3.25 12.42 -7.74
CA PRO A 271 2.09 13.19 -7.35
C PRO A 271 0.95 13.12 -8.37
N GLY A 272 -0.27 12.90 -7.88
CA GLY A 272 -1.47 12.78 -8.70
C GLY A 272 -1.74 11.40 -9.31
N ASP A 273 -0.78 10.46 -9.28
CA ASP A 273 -1.05 9.08 -9.70
C ASP A 273 -2.11 8.44 -8.78
N THR A 274 -2.97 7.60 -9.34
CA THR A 274 -3.96 6.86 -8.55
C THR A 274 -3.32 5.67 -7.87
N ILE A 275 -3.23 5.71 -6.54
CA ILE A 275 -2.65 4.66 -5.70
C ILE A 275 -3.59 4.29 -4.55
N GLY A 276 -3.24 3.28 -3.75
CA GLY A 276 -3.86 3.05 -2.45
C GLY A 276 -3.58 4.21 -1.49
N VAL A 277 -4.62 4.74 -0.83
CA VAL A 277 -4.48 5.85 0.13
C VAL A 277 -4.80 5.42 1.56
N SER A 278 -5.39 4.25 1.76
CA SER A 278 -5.65 3.67 3.08
C SER A 278 -5.71 2.15 3.02
N GLY A 279 -5.75 1.50 4.18
CA GLY A 279 -5.91 0.06 4.35
C GLY A 279 -4.86 -0.77 3.61
N LEU A 280 -5.22 -1.99 3.23
CA LEU A 280 -4.36 -2.87 2.45
C LEU A 280 -4.10 -2.35 1.03
N GLN A 281 -4.95 -1.44 0.51
CA GLN A 281 -4.69 -0.81 -0.79
C GLN A 281 -3.37 -0.05 -0.83
N VAL A 282 -3.01 0.66 0.25
CA VAL A 282 -1.74 1.39 0.33
C VAL A 282 -0.59 0.48 0.76
N LEU A 283 -0.81 -0.41 1.72
CA LEU A 283 0.24 -1.27 2.28
C LEU A 283 0.78 -2.25 1.24
N ASP A 284 -0.11 -2.83 0.44
CA ASP A 284 0.22 -3.78 -0.62
C ASP A 284 0.18 -3.15 -2.01
N GLN A 285 0.40 -1.83 -2.12
CA GLN A 285 0.29 -1.07 -3.37
C GLN A 285 1.06 -1.72 -4.51
N ARG A 286 2.34 -2.06 -4.29
CA ARG A 286 3.19 -2.65 -5.35
C ARG A 286 2.71 -4.03 -5.79
N ARG A 287 2.28 -4.86 -4.86
CA ARG A 287 1.76 -6.20 -5.13
C ARG A 287 0.44 -6.12 -5.91
N LEU A 288 -0.49 -5.29 -5.44
CA LEU A 288 -1.81 -5.14 -6.05
C LEU A 288 -1.76 -4.47 -7.42
N ALA A 289 -0.91 -3.48 -7.61
CA ALA A 289 -0.80 -2.74 -8.87
C ALA A 289 0.13 -3.42 -9.89
N GLY A 290 1.12 -4.19 -9.44
CA GLY A 290 2.24 -4.59 -10.27
C GLY A 290 3.08 -3.39 -10.71
N THR A 291 3.91 -3.59 -11.73
CA THR A 291 4.65 -2.50 -12.38
C THR A 291 4.44 -2.55 -13.89
N PRO A 292 4.44 -1.40 -14.58
CA PRO A 292 4.23 -1.37 -16.02
C PRO A 292 5.34 -2.08 -16.81
N THR A 293 4.96 -2.72 -17.91
CA THR A 293 5.90 -3.13 -18.95
C THR A 293 6.09 -1.98 -19.92
N VAL A 294 7.34 -1.56 -20.13
CA VAL A 294 7.71 -0.48 -21.05
C VAL A 294 8.31 -1.10 -22.32
N LYS A 295 7.78 -0.71 -23.47
CA LYS A 295 8.28 -1.17 -24.79
C LYS A 295 8.69 0.02 -25.63
N VAL A 296 9.88 -0.04 -26.23
CA VAL A 296 10.26 0.86 -27.31
C VAL A 296 9.90 0.18 -28.62
N VAL A 297 9.13 0.87 -29.46
CA VAL A 297 8.67 0.34 -30.74
C VAL A 297 9.09 1.24 -31.90
N ALA A 298 9.41 0.62 -33.05
CA ALA A 298 9.50 1.30 -34.34
C ALA A 298 8.17 1.11 -35.07
N GLN A 299 7.59 2.20 -35.61
CA GLN A 299 6.33 2.15 -36.34
C GLN A 299 6.21 3.34 -37.30
N SER A 300 5.34 3.21 -38.33
CA SER A 300 4.98 4.37 -39.15
C SER A 300 4.17 5.38 -38.32
N PRO A 301 4.02 6.65 -38.75
CA PRO A 301 3.16 7.64 -38.11
C PRO A 301 1.70 7.19 -37.95
N SER A 302 1.22 6.31 -38.80
CA SER A 302 -0.13 5.70 -38.72
C SER A 302 -0.21 4.52 -37.75
N GLY A 303 0.90 4.08 -37.16
CA GLY A 303 0.98 2.92 -36.27
C GLY A 303 1.20 1.58 -37.01
N ALA A 304 1.25 1.59 -38.34
CA ALA A 304 1.49 0.37 -39.13
C ALA A 304 2.95 -0.09 -39.06
N GLY A 305 3.18 -1.40 -39.27
CA GLY A 305 4.51 -2.00 -39.27
C GLY A 305 5.22 -1.92 -37.90
N ARG A 306 4.47 -1.97 -36.80
CA ARG A 306 5.03 -1.92 -35.44
C ARG A 306 5.96 -3.09 -35.18
N GLN A 307 7.16 -2.79 -34.74
CA GLN A 307 8.16 -3.74 -34.28
C GLN A 307 8.67 -3.36 -32.91
N VAL A 308 8.72 -4.31 -31.97
CA VAL A 308 9.32 -4.11 -30.64
C VAL A 308 10.84 -4.16 -30.78
N LEU A 309 11.51 -3.12 -30.30
CA LEU A 309 12.96 -2.99 -30.30
C LEU A 309 13.56 -3.31 -28.93
N TYR A 310 12.87 -2.92 -27.88
CA TYR A 310 13.25 -3.14 -26.48
C TYR A 310 11.99 -3.39 -25.63
N GLU A 311 12.13 -4.25 -24.64
CA GLU A 311 11.06 -4.53 -23.67
C GLU A 311 11.65 -4.63 -22.27
N LEU A 312 11.24 -3.70 -21.41
CA LEU A 312 11.47 -3.76 -19.98
C LEU A 312 10.20 -4.34 -19.34
N ARG A 313 10.27 -5.60 -18.94
CA ARG A 313 9.12 -6.29 -18.33
C ARG A 313 8.86 -5.81 -16.94
N GLY A 314 7.63 -5.42 -16.67
CA GLY A 314 7.11 -5.12 -15.35
C GLY A 314 6.74 -6.38 -14.57
N ALA A 315 6.45 -6.20 -13.29
CA ALA A 315 5.89 -7.25 -12.45
C ALA A 315 4.37 -7.35 -12.65
N LEU A 316 3.86 -8.57 -12.68
CA LEU A 316 2.42 -8.80 -12.69
C LEU A 316 1.79 -8.36 -11.35
N SER A 317 0.55 -7.95 -11.40
CA SER A 317 -0.26 -7.70 -10.21
C SER A 317 -0.67 -9.03 -9.57
N GLU A 318 -0.62 -9.10 -8.25
CA GLU A 318 -0.97 -10.29 -7.48
C GLU A 318 -2.02 -9.97 -6.40
N PRO A 319 -3.01 -10.85 -6.17
CA PRO A 319 -4.00 -10.64 -5.14
C PRO A 319 -3.41 -10.74 -3.73
N VAL A 320 -4.08 -10.07 -2.78
CA VAL A 320 -3.85 -10.24 -1.35
C VAL A 320 -5.05 -10.99 -0.78
N ARG A 321 -4.81 -12.16 -0.21
CA ARG A 321 -5.85 -12.98 0.40
C ARG A 321 -5.88 -12.78 1.90
N THR A 322 -6.99 -12.24 2.40
CA THR A 322 -7.17 -11.98 3.84
C THR A 322 -7.79 -13.19 4.57
N THR A 323 -7.85 -13.10 5.89
CA THR A 323 -8.60 -14.03 6.75
C THR A 323 -10.08 -13.65 6.89
N VAL A 324 -10.48 -12.47 6.43
CA VAL A 324 -11.85 -11.95 6.53
C VAL A 324 -12.84 -12.93 5.91
N ASP A 325 -13.91 -13.29 6.63
CA ASP A 325 -15.04 -13.99 6.05
C ASP A 325 -16.12 -12.97 5.66
N HIS A 326 -16.38 -12.85 4.37
CA HIS A 326 -17.33 -11.88 3.83
C HIS A 326 -18.70 -11.93 4.49
N ARG A 327 -19.18 -13.12 4.87
CA ARG A 327 -20.49 -13.28 5.53
C ARG A 327 -20.47 -12.71 6.95
N VAL A 328 -19.38 -12.99 7.71
CA VAL A 328 -19.22 -12.48 9.08
C VAL A 328 -19.08 -10.96 9.05
N GLU A 329 -18.32 -10.43 8.11
CA GLU A 329 -18.13 -8.99 7.93
C GLU A 329 -19.44 -8.26 7.60
N VAL A 330 -20.18 -8.73 6.59
CA VAL A 330 -21.48 -8.13 6.22
C VAL A 330 -22.49 -8.19 7.38
N ALA A 331 -22.46 -9.28 8.17
CA ALA A 331 -23.30 -9.39 9.36
C ALA A 331 -22.92 -8.34 10.43
N ALA A 332 -21.61 -8.10 10.60
CA ALA A 332 -21.10 -7.08 11.53
C ALA A 332 -21.52 -5.67 11.07
N GLU A 333 -21.23 -5.29 9.83
CA GLU A 333 -21.65 -4.00 9.26
C GLU A 333 -23.17 -3.76 9.40
N LYS A 334 -23.98 -4.77 9.08
CA LYS A 334 -25.45 -4.68 9.18
C LYS A 334 -25.90 -4.51 10.62
N ALA A 335 -25.27 -5.19 11.57
CA ALA A 335 -25.60 -5.05 12.98
C ALA A 335 -25.26 -3.64 13.50
N LEU A 336 -24.09 -3.09 13.13
CA LEU A 336 -23.65 -1.76 13.53
C LEU A 336 -24.52 -0.65 12.93
N LYS A 337 -24.96 -0.76 11.68
CA LYS A 337 -25.89 0.19 11.04
C LYS A 337 -27.23 0.32 11.77
N SER A 338 -27.54 -0.59 12.70
CA SER A 338 -28.75 -0.52 13.51
C SER A 338 -28.67 0.41 14.71
N VAL A 339 -27.52 1.03 14.96
CA VAL A 339 -27.30 2.02 16.04
C VAL A 339 -26.97 3.39 15.45
N HIS A 340 -27.38 4.46 16.15
CA HIS A 340 -27.16 5.84 15.71
C HIS A 340 -26.04 6.49 16.53
N ALA A 341 -24.92 5.79 16.68
CA ALA A 341 -23.75 6.23 17.42
C ALA A 341 -22.50 5.56 16.87
N PRO A 342 -21.32 6.14 17.10
CA PRO A 342 -20.07 5.47 16.75
C PRO A 342 -20.02 4.07 17.37
N ALA A 343 -19.75 3.08 16.53
CA ALA A 343 -19.75 1.68 16.94
C ALA A 343 -18.72 0.88 16.15
N SER A 344 -18.12 -0.09 16.83
CA SER A 344 -17.07 -0.93 16.24
C SER A 344 -17.25 -2.39 16.69
N LEU A 345 -16.98 -3.33 15.79
CA LEU A 345 -17.03 -4.75 16.05
C LEU A 345 -15.81 -5.44 15.43
N ALA A 346 -15.08 -6.20 16.24
CA ALA A 346 -14.08 -7.13 15.76
C ALA A 346 -14.53 -8.57 16.05
N ALA A 347 -14.37 -9.46 15.07
CA ALA A 347 -14.64 -10.88 15.23
C ALA A 347 -13.42 -11.71 14.79
N VAL A 348 -13.14 -12.77 15.51
CA VAL A 348 -12.00 -13.67 15.27
C VAL A 348 -12.44 -15.12 15.28
N HIS A 349 -11.69 -15.96 14.57
CA HIS A 349 -11.85 -17.42 14.65
C HIS A 349 -11.23 -17.90 15.95
N GLN A 350 -12.03 -18.47 16.84
CA GLN A 350 -11.65 -18.82 18.20
C GLN A 350 -10.41 -19.75 18.30
N ALA A 351 -10.26 -20.68 17.38
CA ALA A 351 -9.18 -21.66 17.43
C ALA A 351 -7.87 -21.19 16.77
N THR A 352 -7.90 -20.16 15.89
CA THR A 352 -6.73 -19.73 15.11
C THR A 352 -6.28 -18.30 15.40
N GLY A 353 -7.15 -17.43 15.92
CA GLY A 353 -6.90 -16.00 16.07
C GLY A 353 -7.06 -15.22 14.75
N GLU A 354 -7.45 -15.88 13.64
CA GLU A 354 -7.70 -15.21 12.37
C GLU A 354 -8.81 -14.18 12.50
N VAL A 355 -8.57 -12.95 12.03
CA VAL A 355 -9.59 -11.89 11.99
C VAL A 355 -10.63 -12.22 10.93
N LEU A 356 -11.87 -12.44 11.34
CA LEU A 356 -13.00 -12.76 10.47
C LEU A 356 -13.78 -11.53 10.04
N ALA A 357 -13.80 -10.50 10.89
CA ALA A 357 -14.47 -9.22 10.63
C ALA A 357 -13.83 -8.07 11.42
N ALA A 358 -13.87 -6.88 10.83
CA ALA A 358 -13.46 -5.63 11.45
C ALA A 358 -14.32 -4.50 10.87
N ALA A 359 -15.49 -4.28 11.50
CA ALA A 359 -16.49 -3.35 11.03
C ALA A 359 -16.57 -2.12 11.93
N ASP A 360 -16.65 -0.96 11.30
CA ASP A 360 -16.81 0.33 11.95
C ASP A 360 -18.03 1.07 11.40
N HIS A 361 -18.69 1.87 12.23
CA HIS A 361 -19.85 2.68 11.87
C HIS A 361 -19.80 4.05 12.54
N GLN A 362 -19.90 5.12 11.75
CA GLN A 362 -19.86 6.52 12.21
C GLN A 362 -18.58 6.87 13.00
N THR A 363 -17.42 6.34 12.58
CA THR A 363 -16.12 6.51 13.25
C THR A 363 -15.23 7.58 12.61
N ASP A 364 -15.80 8.36 11.66
CA ASP A 364 -15.05 9.40 10.91
C ASP A 364 -13.78 8.86 10.21
N GLY A 365 -13.90 7.64 9.64
CA GLY A 365 -12.82 6.97 8.93
C GLY A 365 -11.71 6.39 9.82
N LYS A 366 -11.94 6.30 11.14
CA LYS A 366 -11.02 5.66 12.07
C LYS A 366 -11.33 4.18 12.20
N ASN A 367 -10.34 3.33 12.12
CA ASN A 367 -10.47 1.89 12.35
C ASN A 367 -10.52 1.59 13.86
N LEU A 368 -11.63 1.90 14.51
CA LEU A 368 -11.78 1.71 15.95
C LEU A 368 -11.97 0.22 16.33
N ALA A 369 -12.32 -0.65 15.38
CA ALA A 369 -12.32 -2.09 15.60
C ALA A 369 -10.91 -2.61 15.98
N PHE A 370 -9.85 -2.00 15.43
CA PHE A 370 -8.46 -2.36 15.72
C PHE A 370 -7.76 -1.39 16.68
N GLU A 371 -8.03 -0.09 16.58
CA GLU A 371 -7.28 0.97 17.28
C GLU A 371 -8.03 1.60 18.44
N GLY A 372 -9.33 1.29 18.58
CA GLY A 372 -10.17 1.85 19.65
C GLY A 372 -9.53 1.69 21.02
N ARG A 373 -9.65 2.75 21.85
CA ARG A 373 -9.13 2.78 23.22
C ARG A 373 -10.25 3.10 24.17
N TYR A 374 -10.76 2.06 24.80
CA TYR A 374 -11.92 2.17 25.68
C TYR A 374 -11.71 1.39 26.96
N PRO A 375 -12.22 1.87 28.11
CA PRO A 375 -12.25 1.06 29.32
C PRO A 375 -13.20 -0.14 29.11
N PRO A 376 -12.77 -1.37 29.40
CA PRO A 376 -13.60 -2.57 29.20
C PRO A 376 -14.73 -2.72 30.23
N GLY A 377 -14.63 -2.10 31.39
CA GLY A 377 -15.57 -2.29 32.50
C GLY A 377 -15.69 -3.75 32.91
N MET A 378 -16.89 -4.16 33.28
CA MET A 378 -17.15 -5.54 33.74
C MET A 378 -16.94 -6.62 32.66
N THR A 379 -16.68 -6.27 31.39
CA THR A 379 -16.20 -7.29 30.43
C THR A 379 -14.80 -7.79 30.76
N PHE A 380 -14.03 -7.01 31.51
CA PHE A 380 -12.71 -7.40 32.05
C PHE A 380 -12.82 -8.42 33.21
N SER A 381 -14.02 -8.68 33.72
CA SER A 381 -14.22 -9.67 34.80
C SER A 381 -13.72 -11.08 34.43
N MET A 382 -13.62 -11.43 33.14
CA MET A 382 -12.98 -12.67 32.68
C MET A 382 -11.53 -12.75 33.14
N VAL A 383 -10.78 -11.65 32.93
CA VAL A 383 -9.37 -11.53 33.30
C VAL A 383 -9.20 -11.51 34.83
N THR A 384 -10.00 -10.68 35.49
CA THR A 384 -9.95 -10.57 36.96
C THR A 384 -10.33 -11.87 37.65
N THR A 385 -11.33 -12.60 37.12
CA THR A 385 -11.72 -13.92 37.65
C THR A 385 -10.60 -14.94 37.51
N GLN A 386 -9.94 -15.00 36.34
CA GLN A 386 -8.80 -15.90 36.14
C GLN A 386 -7.68 -15.62 37.13
N ALA A 387 -7.37 -14.32 37.37
CA ALA A 387 -6.36 -13.95 38.35
C ALA A 387 -6.76 -14.37 39.77
N LEU A 388 -8.02 -14.10 40.20
CA LEU A 388 -8.52 -14.45 41.51
C LEU A 388 -8.60 -15.96 41.77
N LEU A 389 -8.91 -16.78 40.73
CA LEU A 389 -8.89 -18.24 40.85
C LEU A 389 -7.49 -18.76 41.22
N GLY A 390 -6.43 -18.13 40.68
CA GLY A 390 -5.04 -18.43 41.08
C GLY A 390 -4.75 -18.20 42.57
N TYR A 391 -5.56 -17.39 43.27
CA TYR A 391 -5.53 -17.14 44.72
C TYR A 391 -6.62 -17.92 45.47
N HIS A 392 -7.09 -19.04 44.90
CA HIS A 392 -8.09 -19.93 45.51
C HIS A 392 -9.46 -19.27 45.79
N GLN A 393 -9.82 -18.21 45.05
CA GLN A 393 -11.17 -17.63 45.15
C GLN A 393 -12.20 -18.69 44.71
N LYS A 394 -13.04 -19.10 45.64
CA LYS A 394 -14.10 -20.09 45.39
C LYS A 394 -15.30 -19.42 44.70
N LEU A 395 -15.84 -20.03 43.65
CA LEU A 395 -17.02 -19.54 42.92
C LEU A 395 -18.27 -19.39 43.84
N GLY A 396 -18.42 -20.31 44.81
CA GLY A 396 -19.51 -20.29 45.80
C GLY A 396 -19.26 -19.42 47.01
N ALA A 397 -18.08 -18.77 47.15
CA ALA A 397 -17.81 -17.90 48.27
C ALA A 397 -18.76 -16.72 48.36
N ALA A 398 -19.24 -16.40 49.55
CA ALA A 398 -20.09 -15.24 49.78
C ALA A 398 -19.26 -13.95 49.57
N VAL A 399 -19.68 -13.15 48.60
CA VAL A 399 -19.12 -11.82 48.29
C VAL A 399 -20.29 -10.84 48.17
N PRO A 400 -20.46 -9.90 49.09
CA PRO A 400 -21.57 -8.94 48.99
C PRO A 400 -21.49 -8.05 47.75
N CYS A 401 -22.66 -7.70 47.21
CA CYS A 401 -22.78 -6.70 46.15
C CYS A 401 -23.60 -5.50 46.69
N PRO A 402 -22.97 -4.62 47.50
CA PRO A 402 -23.66 -3.45 48.04
C PRO A 402 -23.96 -2.43 46.93
N PRO A 403 -24.94 -1.52 47.14
CA PRO A 403 -25.26 -0.47 46.16
C PRO A 403 -24.07 0.46 45.89
N THR A 404 -23.22 0.67 46.91
CA THR A 404 -21.99 1.45 46.78
C THR A 404 -20.86 0.79 47.56
N TYR A 405 -19.63 0.91 47.06
CA TYR A 405 -18.41 0.51 47.73
C TYR A 405 -17.32 1.55 47.47
N LYS A 406 -16.68 2.05 48.53
CA LYS A 406 -15.68 3.11 48.40
C LYS A 406 -14.29 2.59 48.71
N VAL A 407 -13.32 2.94 47.87
CA VAL A 407 -11.89 2.69 48.07
C VAL A 407 -11.15 4.00 47.83
N GLY A 408 -10.51 4.53 48.85
CA GLY A 408 -9.91 5.86 48.75
C GLY A 408 -10.94 6.94 48.37
N ASP A 409 -10.69 7.64 47.30
CA ASP A 409 -11.57 8.67 46.73
C ASP A 409 -12.57 8.14 45.70
N GLN A 410 -12.40 6.89 45.21
CA GLN A 410 -13.30 6.29 44.21
C GLN A 410 -14.49 5.60 44.84
N THR A 411 -15.66 5.78 44.22
CA THR A 411 -16.92 5.12 44.59
C THR A 411 -17.41 4.25 43.45
N PHE A 412 -17.57 2.96 43.74
CA PHE A 412 -18.14 1.98 42.82
C PHE A 412 -19.63 1.80 43.10
N HIS A 413 -20.43 1.50 42.05
CA HIS A 413 -21.87 1.31 42.17
C HIS A 413 -22.25 -0.12 41.81
N GLY A 414 -23.11 -0.73 42.58
CA GLY A 414 -23.57 -2.11 42.46
C GLY A 414 -25.10 -2.25 42.45
N SER A 415 -25.59 -3.48 42.35
CA SER A 415 -27.00 -3.78 42.20
C SER A 415 -27.77 -4.11 43.47
N SER A 416 -27.19 -3.91 44.67
CA SER A 416 -27.81 -4.19 45.94
C SER A 416 -28.36 -5.63 46.13
N SER A 417 -27.46 -6.62 46.21
CA SER A 417 -27.88 -7.99 46.54
C SER A 417 -27.09 -8.51 47.76
N ARG A 418 -27.80 -8.78 48.86
CA ARG A 418 -27.26 -9.41 50.06
C ARG A 418 -27.16 -10.93 49.86
N GLY A 419 -26.10 -11.55 50.39
CA GLY A 419 -25.90 -13.00 50.33
C GLY A 419 -25.52 -13.55 48.96
N SER A 420 -25.01 -12.71 48.06
CA SER A 420 -24.53 -13.15 46.72
C SER A 420 -23.24 -13.94 46.81
N THR A 421 -23.11 -14.94 45.97
CA THR A 421 -21.82 -15.62 45.74
C THR A 421 -20.98 -14.89 44.72
N PHE A 422 -19.68 -15.17 44.68
CA PHE A 422 -18.77 -14.63 43.66
C PHE A 422 -19.28 -14.92 42.25
N SER A 423 -19.71 -16.18 41.95
CA SER A 423 -20.29 -16.56 40.64
C SER A 423 -21.56 -15.77 40.30
N ALA A 424 -22.44 -15.55 41.25
CA ALA A 424 -23.66 -14.75 41.05
C ALA A 424 -23.32 -13.28 40.72
N ASN A 425 -22.28 -12.74 41.33
CA ASN A 425 -21.81 -11.36 41.07
C ASN A 425 -21.15 -11.24 39.67
N PHE A 426 -20.41 -12.24 39.24
CA PHE A 426 -19.93 -12.29 37.85
C PHE A 426 -21.10 -12.23 36.88
N VAL A 427 -22.08 -13.14 37.03
CA VAL A 427 -23.27 -13.24 36.15
C VAL A 427 -24.05 -11.93 36.07
N ARG A 428 -24.18 -11.20 37.21
CA ARG A 428 -24.88 -9.91 37.29
C ARG A 428 -24.02 -8.72 36.87
N SER A 429 -22.73 -8.92 36.62
CA SER A 429 -21.75 -7.85 36.38
C SER A 429 -21.72 -6.83 37.52
N CYS A 430 -21.48 -7.27 38.78
CA CYS A 430 -21.48 -6.41 39.95
C CYS A 430 -20.10 -5.77 40.24
N PRO A 431 -19.87 -4.48 39.95
CA PRO A 431 -18.57 -3.84 40.15
C PRO A 431 -18.15 -3.75 41.62
N THR A 432 -19.09 -3.51 42.53
CA THR A 432 -18.79 -3.35 43.98
C THR A 432 -18.26 -4.65 44.58
N ALA A 433 -18.73 -5.82 44.15
CA ALA A 433 -18.21 -7.11 44.58
C ALA A 433 -16.77 -7.35 44.08
N PHE A 434 -16.46 -7.05 42.84
CA PHE A 434 -15.10 -7.20 42.30
C PHE A 434 -14.13 -6.17 42.92
N ALA A 435 -14.55 -4.91 43.02
CA ALA A 435 -13.75 -3.86 43.63
C ALA A 435 -13.42 -4.18 45.12
N SER A 436 -14.33 -4.83 45.87
CA SER A 436 -14.09 -5.18 47.27
C SER A 436 -12.96 -6.22 47.47
N LEU A 437 -12.61 -6.95 46.42
CA LEU A 437 -11.56 -7.96 46.43
C LEU A 437 -10.16 -7.41 46.06
N TYR A 438 -9.98 -6.09 45.96
CA TYR A 438 -8.73 -5.48 45.54
C TYR A 438 -7.51 -5.89 46.37
N ARG A 439 -7.71 -6.12 47.68
CA ARG A 439 -6.64 -6.58 48.60
C ARG A 439 -6.29 -8.07 48.44
N SER A 440 -7.13 -8.83 47.76
CA SER A 440 -6.91 -10.27 47.55
C SER A 440 -6.07 -10.56 46.30
N LEU A 441 -5.65 -9.53 45.55
CA LEU A 441 -4.94 -9.70 44.26
C LEU A 441 -3.86 -8.63 44.13
N ALA A 442 -2.63 -9.06 43.86
CA ALA A 442 -1.57 -8.12 43.50
C ALA A 442 -1.70 -7.65 42.05
N TYR A 443 -1.29 -6.41 41.77
CA TYR A 443 -1.31 -5.86 40.40
C TYR A 443 -0.58 -6.76 39.38
N GLN A 444 0.58 -7.32 39.76
CA GLN A 444 1.38 -8.16 38.89
C GLN A 444 0.62 -9.41 38.42
N ASP A 445 -0.26 -9.94 39.25
CA ASP A 445 -1.07 -11.11 38.90
C ASP A 445 -2.21 -10.73 37.97
N LEU A 446 -2.83 -9.56 38.19
CA LEU A 446 -3.83 -9.01 37.25
C LEU A 446 -3.20 -8.75 35.88
N ARG A 447 -2.01 -8.16 35.84
CA ARG A 447 -1.25 -7.93 34.62
C ARG A 447 -0.85 -9.25 33.93
N THR A 448 -0.40 -10.23 34.71
CA THR A 448 -0.04 -11.56 34.22
C THR A 448 -1.26 -12.25 33.61
N SER A 449 -2.40 -12.19 34.30
CA SER A 449 -3.68 -12.67 33.77
C SER A 449 -4.04 -11.97 32.46
N ALA A 450 -4.05 -10.64 32.43
CA ALA A 450 -4.34 -9.87 31.21
C ALA A 450 -3.45 -10.31 30.03
N SER A 451 -2.17 -10.56 30.28
CA SER A 451 -1.24 -11.03 29.25
C SER A 451 -1.55 -12.44 28.73
N ARG A 452 -2.17 -13.31 29.55
CA ARG A 452 -2.65 -14.63 29.09
C ARG A 452 -3.83 -14.51 28.12
N PHE A 453 -4.60 -13.43 28.21
CA PHE A 453 -5.67 -13.09 27.27
C PHE A 453 -5.18 -12.22 26.10
N GLY A 454 -3.87 -11.94 26.00
CA GLY A 454 -3.26 -11.13 24.97
C GLY A 454 -3.39 -9.62 25.15
N ILE A 455 -3.97 -9.15 26.25
CA ILE A 455 -4.12 -7.72 26.56
C ILE A 455 -2.78 -7.18 27.09
N GLY A 456 -2.31 -6.08 26.45
CA GLY A 456 -1.01 -5.49 26.76
C GLY A 456 0.19 -6.30 26.21
N VAL A 457 -0.04 -7.29 25.35
CA VAL A 457 1.00 -8.03 24.62
C VAL A 457 1.26 -7.31 23.31
N PRO A 458 2.52 -7.06 22.91
CA PRO A 458 2.84 -6.26 21.71
C PRO A 458 2.69 -7.06 20.40
N TRP A 459 1.51 -7.64 20.16
CA TRP A 459 1.19 -8.25 18.86
C TRP A 459 0.81 -7.16 17.84
N THR A 460 1.03 -7.44 16.58
CA THR A 460 0.78 -6.51 15.48
C THR A 460 0.08 -7.19 14.32
N LEU A 461 -0.66 -6.41 13.55
CA LEU A 461 -1.16 -6.73 12.22
C LEU A 461 -0.50 -5.80 11.19
N PRO A 462 -0.66 -6.04 9.89
CA PRO A 462 -0.21 -5.08 8.87
C PRO A 462 -0.82 -3.68 9.02
N LEU A 463 -2.07 -3.62 9.48
CA LEU A 463 -2.77 -2.37 9.81
C LEU A 463 -2.46 -1.94 11.25
N PRO A 464 -2.56 -0.64 11.57
CA PRO A 464 -2.42 -0.16 12.93
C PRO A 464 -3.37 -0.86 13.89
N THR A 465 -2.87 -1.19 15.08
CA THR A 465 -3.63 -1.92 16.11
C THR A 465 -3.28 -1.44 17.52
N PHE A 466 -4.22 -1.63 18.42
CA PHE A 466 -4.00 -1.44 19.84
C PHE A 466 -4.28 -2.74 20.61
N SER A 467 -3.25 -3.33 21.20
CA SER A 467 -3.32 -4.60 21.93
C SER A 467 -3.86 -4.49 23.36
N GLY A 468 -4.21 -3.30 23.79
CA GLY A 468 -4.62 -3.00 25.17
C GLY A 468 -3.48 -2.48 26.04
N SER A 469 -3.87 -1.91 27.19
CA SER A 469 -2.95 -1.38 28.21
C SER A 469 -3.47 -1.68 29.60
N VAL A 470 -2.59 -2.21 30.46
CA VAL A 470 -2.84 -2.47 31.87
C VAL A 470 -1.70 -1.85 32.69
N PRO A 471 -1.73 -0.53 32.92
CA PRO A 471 -0.64 0.17 33.59
C PRO A 471 -0.67 -0.09 35.09
N PRO A 472 0.45 0.11 35.81
CA PRO A 472 0.51 -0.05 37.26
C PRO A 472 -0.37 1.02 37.95
N PRO A 473 -1.21 0.60 38.92
CA PRO A 473 -2.01 1.54 39.72
C PRO A 473 -1.13 2.33 40.68
N ALA A 474 -1.43 3.60 40.90
CA ALA A 474 -0.71 4.45 41.81
C ALA A 474 -1.13 4.23 43.28
N ASN A 475 -2.33 3.70 43.51
CA ASN A 475 -2.90 3.49 44.84
C ASN A 475 -3.98 2.38 44.85
N ASP A 476 -4.51 2.08 46.03
CA ASP A 476 -5.55 1.08 46.25
C ASP A 476 -6.85 1.36 45.44
N ALA A 477 -7.22 2.64 45.27
CA ALA A 477 -8.42 3.03 44.54
C ALA A 477 -8.28 2.70 43.06
N GLU A 478 -7.11 2.96 42.47
CA GLU A 478 -6.81 2.60 41.07
C GLU A 478 -6.68 1.08 40.88
N LEU A 479 -6.14 0.35 41.86
CA LEU A 479 -6.12 -1.12 41.82
C LEU A 479 -7.55 -1.67 41.81
N ALA A 480 -8.43 -1.17 42.68
CA ALA A 480 -9.83 -1.56 42.70
C ALA A 480 -10.55 -1.22 41.40
N ALA A 481 -10.25 -0.06 40.80
CA ALA A 481 -10.76 0.33 39.48
C ALA A 481 -10.26 -0.61 38.38
N SER A 482 -9.00 -0.99 38.41
CA SER A 482 -8.41 -1.94 37.47
C SER A 482 -9.10 -3.31 37.52
N MET A 483 -9.48 -3.79 38.70
CA MET A 483 -10.19 -5.07 38.83
C MET A 483 -11.58 -5.08 38.19
N VAL A 484 -12.18 -3.92 38.00
CA VAL A 484 -13.49 -3.76 37.30
C VAL A 484 -13.33 -3.22 35.89
N GLY A 485 -12.11 -3.25 35.34
CA GLY A 485 -11.83 -2.79 33.99
C GLY A 485 -12.06 -1.30 33.79
N GLN A 486 -11.75 -0.50 34.79
CA GLN A 486 -11.83 0.97 34.80
C GLN A 486 -10.46 1.58 35.13
N GLY A 487 -10.45 2.85 35.48
CA GLY A 487 -9.20 3.58 35.71
C GLY A 487 -8.42 3.80 34.42
N HIS A 488 -7.18 3.33 34.38
CA HIS A 488 -6.29 3.47 33.23
C HIS A 488 -6.21 2.22 32.33
N ILE A 489 -7.11 1.23 32.56
CA ILE A 489 -7.19 0.08 31.66
C ILE A 489 -7.89 0.48 30.36
N GLU A 490 -7.23 0.24 29.25
CA GLU A 490 -7.77 0.47 27.92
C GLU A 490 -7.62 -0.79 27.05
N VAL A 491 -8.62 -1.04 26.20
CA VAL A 491 -8.66 -2.17 25.28
C VAL A 491 -9.26 -1.76 23.94
N SER A 492 -8.93 -2.51 22.87
CA SER A 492 -9.63 -2.41 21.59
C SER A 492 -10.68 -3.52 21.45
N PRO A 493 -11.68 -3.35 20.56
CA PRO A 493 -12.59 -4.44 20.21
C PRO A 493 -11.85 -5.71 19.79
N LEU A 494 -10.79 -5.61 18.98
CA LEU A 494 -10.00 -6.77 18.58
C LEU A 494 -9.33 -7.46 19.77
N SER A 495 -8.72 -6.72 20.71
CA SER A 495 -8.09 -7.33 21.89
C SER A 495 -9.10 -8.05 22.77
N MET A 496 -10.33 -7.54 22.88
CA MET A 496 -11.41 -8.18 23.64
C MET A 496 -12.04 -9.37 22.90
N ALA A 497 -12.08 -9.34 21.56
CA ALA A 497 -12.50 -10.50 20.75
C ALA A 497 -11.51 -11.67 20.92
N LEU A 498 -10.20 -11.37 20.92
CA LEU A 498 -9.15 -12.35 21.22
C LEU A 498 -9.25 -12.89 22.65
N ALA A 499 -9.59 -12.04 23.62
CA ALA A 499 -9.82 -12.47 25.00
C ALA A 499 -11.01 -13.43 25.12
N ALA A 500 -12.11 -13.17 24.41
CA ALA A 500 -13.25 -14.09 24.33
C ALA A 500 -12.88 -15.42 23.66
N ALA A 501 -12.11 -15.37 22.56
CA ALA A 501 -11.58 -16.56 21.88
C ALA A 501 -10.72 -17.42 22.80
N THR A 502 -9.95 -16.78 23.67
CA THR A 502 -9.08 -17.46 24.64
C THR A 502 -9.87 -18.26 25.67
N VAL A 503 -11.03 -17.75 26.13
CA VAL A 503 -11.88 -18.51 27.07
C VAL A 503 -12.45 -19.77 26.40
N GLU A 504 -12.90 -19.66 25.15
CA GLU A 504 -13.52 -20.78 24.43
C GLU A 504 -12.49 -21.83 24.05
N SER A 505 -11.34 -21.42 23.50
CA SER A 505 -10.30 -22.36 23.03
C SER A 505 -9.32 -22.81 24.11
N GLY A 506 -9.30 -22.15 25.27
CA GLY A 506 -8.32 -22.35 26.32
C GLY A 506 -6.94 -21.76 26.03
N THR A 507 -6.71 -21.21 24.85
CA THR A 507 -5.39 -20.71 24.42
C THR A 507 -5.51 -19.44 23.62
N TRP A 508 -4.88 -18.38 24.10
CA TRP A 508 -4.70 -17.18 23.31
C TRP A 508 -3.72 -17.41 22.15
N LYS A 509 -4.10 -16.95 20.98
CA LYS A 509 -3.25 -16.96 19.78
C LYS A 509 -3.13 -15.53 19.25
N PRO A 510 -1.94 -15.14 18.72
CA PRO A 510 -1.78 -13.83 18.09
C PRO A 510 -2.72 -13.69 16.89
N PRO A 511 -3.27 -12.49 16.64
CA PRO A 511 -4.16 -12.28 15.51
C PRO A 511 -3.42 -12.40 14.18
N SER A 512 -4.12 -12.84 13.14
CA SER A 512 -3.65 -12.79 11.76
C SER A 512 -4.74 -12.22 10.85
N LEU A 513 -4.33 -11.46 9.81
CA LEU A 513 -5.23 -10.80 8.87
C LEU A 513 -4.99 -11.22 7.43
N ILE A 514 -3.77 -11.59 7.06
CA ILE A 514 -3.38 -11.96 5.70
C ILE A 514 -2.98 -13.44 5.69
N ARG A 515 -3.59 -14.20 4.77
CA ARG A 515 -3.25 -15.61 4.52
C ARG A 515 -2.19 -15.75 3.44
N ASP A 516 -2.25 -14.90 2.41
CA ASP A 516 -1.31 -14.92 1.30
C ASP A 516 -1.05 -13.48 0.82
N PRO A 517 0.21 -13.03 0.90
CA PRO A 517 1.37 -13.70 1.50
C PRO A 517 1.24 -13.86 3.01
N SER A 518 1.58 -15.04 3.53
CA SER A 518 1.51 -15.29 4.97
C SER A 518 2.54 -14.46 5.73
N THR A 519 2.11 -13.83 6.82
CA THR A 519 3.02 -13.10 7.71
C THR A 519 3.44 -14.03 8.86
N PRO A 520 4.73 -14.29 9.07
CA PRO A 520 5.19 -15.10 10.18
C PRO A 520 4.80 -14.49 11.53
N GLN A 521 4.24 -15.30 12.42
CA GLN A 521 3.93 -14.88 13.79
C GLN A 521 5.14 -15.11 14.68
N THR A 522 5.61 -14.04 15.32
CA THR A 522 6.77 -14.08 16.22
C THR A 522 6.41 -14.32 17.69
N ILE A 523 5.12 -14.10 18.05
CA ILE A 523 4.64 -14.21 19.43
C ILE A 523 4.02 -15.58 19.64
N GLN A 524 4.45 -16.25 20.72
CA GLN A 524 3.98 -17.58 21.07
C GLN A 524 2.57 -17.54 21.67
N PRO A 525 1.72 -18.53 21.39
CA PRO A 525 0.43 -18.73 22.05
C PRO A 525 0.58 -18.84 23.57
N ARG A 526 -0.49 -18.51 24.31
CA ARG A 526 -0.53 -18.53 25.79
C ARG A 526 -1.77 -19.27 26.26
N SER A 527 -1.60 -20.28 27.09
CA SER A 527 -2.72 -21.09 27.58
C SER A 527 -3.23 -20.64 28.94
N LEU A 528 -4.53 -20.77 29.12
CA LEU A 528 -5.17 -20.75 30.44
C LEU A 528 -5.05 -22.15 31.08
N ASP A 529 -5.09 -22.18 32.40
CA ASP A 529 -5.21 -23.45 33.13
C ASP A 529 -6.64 -24.02 33.02
N SER A 530 -6.76 -25.33 33.20
CA SER A 530 -8.03 -26.05 33.09
C SER A 530 -9.12 -25.56 34.05
N ASP A 531 -8.72 -25.16 35.27
CA ASP A 531 -9.63 -24.70 36.30
C ASP A 531 -10.25 -23.36 35.91
N SER A 532 -9.44 -22.46 35.34
CA SER A 532 -9.90 -21.18 34.79
C SER A 532 -10.92 -21.37 33.67
N ILE A 533 -10.66 -22.28 32.72
CA ILE A 533 -11.57 -22.57 31.61
C ILE A 533 -12.89 -23.15 32.14
N SER A 534 -12.81 -24.17 33.03
CA SER A 534 -13.95 -24.83 33.64
C SER A 534 -14.84 -23.89 34.44
N ALA A 535 -14.24 -22.83 35.01
CA ALA A 535 -14.97 -21.79 35.74
C ALA A 535 -15.59 -20.75 34.79
N LEU A 536 -14.83 -20.23 33.82
CA LEU A 536 -15.25 -19.10 32.98
C LEU A 536 -16.34 -19.46 31.98
N LEU A 537 -16.29 -20.63 31.35
CA LEU A 537 -17.29 -21.04 30.35
C LEU A 537 -18.73 -21.05 30.90
N PRO A 538 -19.04 -21.71 32.05
CA PRO A 538 -20.38 -21.65 32.64
C PRO A 538 -20.80 -20.26 33.11
N LEU A 539 -19.85 -19.43 33.58
CA LEU A 539 -20.13 -18.06 34.04
C LEU A 539 -20.58 -17.19 32.87
N LEU A 540 -19.85 -17.22 31.74
CA LEU A 540 -20.18 -16.49 30.52
C LEU A 540 -21.54 -16.94 29.95
N ARG A 541 -21.80 -18.26 29.93
CA ARG A 541 -23.09 -18.80 29.51
C ARG A 541 -24.24 -18.35 30.41
N SER A 542 -24.02 -18.34 31.72
CA SER A 542 -25.02 -17.90 32.70
C SER A 542 -25.31 -16.40 32.59
N SER A 543 -24.30 -15.58 32.30
CA SER A 543 -24.47 -14.14 32.07
C SER A 543 -25.42 -13.85 30.88
N VAL A 544 -25.37 -14.67 29.83
CA VAL A 544 -26.28 -14.59 28.70
C VAL A 544 -27.67 -15.18 29.02
N LYS A 545 -27.75 -16.23 29.86
CA LYS A 545 -29.06 -16.83 30.24
C LYS A 545 -29.87 -15.93 31.18
N SER A 546 -29.22 -15.36 32.19
CA SER A 546 -29.94 -14.72 33.31
C SER A 546 -29.35 -13.37 33.76
N GLY A 547 -28.20 -12.96 33.18
CA GLY A 547 -27.54 -11.69 33.48
C GLY A 547 -27.96 -10.54 32.55
N PRO A 548 -27.23 -9.41 32.60
CA PRO A 548 -27.47 -8.25 31.74
C PRO A 548 -27.38 -8.56 30.24
N ALA A 549 -26.60 -9.57 29.87
CA ALA A 549 -26.39 -10.00 28.47
C ALA A 549 -27.53 -10.82 27.86
N LYS A 550 -28.68 -10.99 28.58
CA LYS A 550 -29.80 -11.87 28.17
C LYS A 550 -30.40 -11.59 26.79
N ALA A 551 -30.29 -10.37 26.29
CA ALA A 551 -30.75 -10.03 24.95
C ALA A 551 -30.01 -10.77 23.84
N ALA A 552 -28.79 -11.28 24.11
CA ALA A 552 -28.02 -12.12 23.20
C ALA A 552 -28.35 -13.61 23.32
N ASN A 553 -29.29 -14.03 24.17
CA ASN A 553 -29.65 -15.45 24.32
C ASN A 553 -30.52 -15.89 23.14
N LEU A 554 -29.91 -16.41 22.11
CA LEU A 554 -30.57 -16.90 20.90
C LEU A 554 -30.90 -18.38 21.00
N SER A 555 -31.91 -18.82 20.23
CA SER A 555 -32.21 -20.24 19.97
C SER A 555 -31.09 -20.85 19.10
N GLY A 556 -30.83 -22.13 19.25
CA GLY A 556 -29.78 -22.86 18.52
C GLY A 556 -28.48 -22.96 19.32
N SER A 557 -27.33 -22.73 18.68
CA SER A 557 -26.01 -22.82 19.34
C SER A 557 -25.92 -21.86 20.52
N PRO A 558 -25.38 -22.31 21.67
CA PRO A 558 -25.28 -21.48 22.86
C PRO A 558 -24.41 -20.22 22.63
N VAL A 559 -24.91 -19.07 23.05
CA VAL A 559 -24.10 -17.84 23.12
C VAL A 559 -23.53 -17.72 24.53
N SER A 560 -22.26 -17.42 24.64
CA SER A 560 -21.56 -17.12 25.89
C SER A 560 -20.95 -15.74 25.81
N GLY A 561 -21.05 -14.94 26.89
CA GLY A 561 -20.49 -13.59 26.86
C GLY A 561 -20.92 -12.74 28.03
N VAL A 562 -20.36 -11.56 28.11
CA VAL A 562 -20.65 -10.53 29.12
C VAL A 562 -20.90 -9.18 28.44
N MET A 563 -21.66 -8.30 29.12
CA MET A 563 -21.82 -6.92 28.70
C MET A 563 -21.48 -5.95 29.84
N ALA A 564 -21.07 -4.75 29.46
CA ALA A 564 -20.81 -3.66 30.37
C ALA A 564 -21.25 -2.32 29.78
N GLN A 565 -21.55 -1.37 30.66
CA GLN A 565 -21.67 0.05 30.32
C GLN A 565 -20.72 0.82 31.22
N VAL A 566 -19.81 1.58 30.63
CA VAL A 566 -18.69 2.19 31.34
C VAL A 566 -18.61 3.67 30.99
N PRO A 567 -18.60 4.56 31.98
CA PRO A 567 -18.25 5.96 31.72
C PRO A 567 -16.79 6.08 31.30
N TYR A 568 -16.50 6.97 30.36
CA TYR A 568 -15.14 7.31 29.97
C TYR A 568 -15.03 8.76 29.48
N GLY A 569 -13.82 9.30 29.54
CA GLY A 569 -13.57 10.70 29.16
C GLY A 569 -14.54 11.67 29.86
N SER A 570 -14.84 12.78 29.22
CA SER A 570 -15.71 13.83 29.77
C SER A 570 -17.19 13.50 29.53
N GLY A 571 -17.78 12.64 30.38
CA GLY A 571 -19.23 12.35 30.37
C GLY A 571 -19.71 11.40 29.26
N LYS A 572 -18.81 10.77 28.53
CA LYS A 572 -19.13 9.73 27.56
C LYS A 572 -19.38 8.39 28.26
N THR A 573 -20.06 7.49 27.57
CA THR A 573 -20.27 6.09 27.99
C THR A 573 -19.93 5.20 26.80
N VAL A 574 -19.30 4.07 27.05
CA VAL A 574 -19.16 2.98 26.08
C VAL A 574 -19.95 1.76 26.56
N SER A 575 -20.73 1.18 25.66
CA SER A 575 -21.49 -0.04 25.91
C SER A 575 -20.84 -1.21 25.18
N TRP A 576 -20.48 -2.25 25.92
CA TRP A 576 -19.77 -3.41 25.45
C TRP A 576 -20.63 -4.67 25.41
N PHE A 577 -20.41 -5.52 24.42
CA PHE A 577 -20.65 -6.95 24.48
C PHE A 577 -19.40 -7.70 24.03
N VAL A 578 -18.95 -8.68 24.81
CA VAL A 578 -17.78 -9.51 24.52
C VAL A 578 -18.20 -10.98 24.73
N GLY A 579 -18.00 -11.81 23.72
CA GLY A 579 -18.42 -13.21 23.81
C GLY A 579 -18.17 -13.99 22.53
N PHE A 580 -18.81 -15.17 22.46
CA PHE A 580 -18.63 -16.09 21.34
C PHE A 580 -19.89 -16.98 21.11
N GLN A 581 -19.98 -17.50 19.88
CA GLN A 581 -20.94 -18.53 19.49
C GLN A 581 -20.28 -19.42 18.43
N GLY A 582 -20.24 -20.73 18.66
CA GLY A 582 -19.53 -21.65 17.76
C GLY A 582 -18.07 -21.26 17.62
N ASN A 583 -17.58 -21.19 16.40
CA ASN A 583 -16.19 -20.85 16.10
C ASN A 583 -15.91 -19.33 15.99
N VAL A 584 -16.91 -18.47 16.24
CA VAL A 584 -16.77 -17.01 16.14
C VAL A 584 -16.75 -16.41 17.54
N ALA A 585 -15.62 -15.82 17.93
CA ALA A 585 -15.51 -14.94 19.09
C ALA A 585 -15.47 -13.49 18.62
N PHE A 586 -16.11 -12.58 19.37
CA PHE A 586 -16.22 -11.19 18.96
C PHE A 586 -16.37 -10.24 20.14
N ALA A 587 -16.05 -8.98 19.89
CA ALA A 587 -16.33 -7.89 20.79
C ALA A 587 -16.92 -6.71 20.03
N LEU A 588 -17.93 -6.10 20.66
CA LEU A 588 -18.66 -4.95 20.15
C LEU A 588 -18.53 -3.82 21.17
N ALA A 589 -18.12 -2.64 20.72
CA ALA A 589 -18.11 -1.39 21.45
C ALA A 589 -19.04 -0.37 20.77
N VAL A 590 -19.94 0.25 21.52
CA VAL A 590 -20.85 1.30 21.01
C VAL A 590 -20.74 2.51 21.95
N GLU A 591 -20.47 3.69 21.40
CA GLU A 591 -20.52 4.92 22.18
C GLU A 591 -21.96 5.24 22.59
N GLY A 592 -22.14 5.66 23.84
CA GLY A 592 -23.46 5.92 24.42
C GLY A 592 -24.05 4.74 25.22
N LYS A 593 -25.20 5.00 25.84
CA LYS A 593 -25.95 3.99 26.63
C LYS A 593 -26.84 3.16 25.72
N VAL A 594 -26.31 2.07 25.18
CA VAL A 594 -26.96 1.18 24.23
C VAL A 594 -27.04 -0.24 24.81
N ASN A 595 -28.08 -1.00 24.46
CA ASN A 595 -28.10 -2.43 24.77
C ASN A 595 -27.21 -3.19 23.77
N ALA A 596 -25.92 -3.27 24.08
CA ALA A 596 -24.93 -3.93 23.24
C ALA A 596 -25.26 -5.43 23.01
N ALA A 597 -25.91 -6.11 23.97
CA ALA A 597 -26.34 -7.50 23.79
C ALA A 597 -27.41 -7.65 22.71
N ALA A 598 -28.29 -6.65 22.53
CA ALA A 598 -29.28 -6.67 21.44
C ALA A 598 -28.62 -6.47 20.05
N VAL A 599 -27.57 -5.65 19.98
CA VAL A 599 -26.77 -5.47 18.75
C VAL A 599 -25.98 -6.76 18.45
N ALA A 600 -25.36 -7.38 19.47
CA ALA A 600 -24.72 -8.67 19.34
C ALA A 600 -25.65 -9.77 18.83
N ALA A 601 -26.91 -9.80 19.30
CA ALA A 601 -27.91 -10.72 18.80
C ALA A 601 -28.20 -10.54 17.31
N LYS A 602 -28.22 -9.29 16.80
CA LYS A 602 -28.40 -9.01 15.37
C LYS A 602 -27.21 -9.53 14.55
N PHE A 603 -26.00 -9.29 15.06
CA PHE A 603 -24.78 -9.81 14.44
C PHE A 603 -24.80 -11.34 14.32
N LEU A 604 -25.04 -12.02 15.44
CA LEU A 604 -25.04 -13.48 15.49
C LEU A 604 -26.13 -14.11 14.60
N LYS A 605 -27.32 -13.50 14.52
CA LYS A 605 -28.36 -13.93 13.58
C LYS A 605 -27.89 -13.80 12.12
N GLY A 606 -27.16 -12.74 11.79
CA GLY A 606 -26.58 -12.54 10.45
C GLY A 606 -25.49 -13.55 10.12
N VAL A 607 -24.72 -14.02 11.10
CA VAL A 607 -23.69 -15.04 10.92
C VAL A 607 -24.30 -16.44 10.72
N ALA A 608 -25.42 -16.74 11.40
CA ALA A 608 -26.09 -18.04 11.33
C ALA A 608 -26.89 -18.26 10.04
N GLY A 609 -27.43 -17.20 9.44
CA GLY A 609 -28.17 -17.23 8.16
C GLY A 609 -27.26 -17.15 6.98
#